data_768e37c5fdd5233a814e1369920195f3
#
_entry.id   768e37c5fdd5233a814e1369920195f3
#
_cell.length_a   1.000
_cell.length_b   1.000
_cell.length_c   1.000
_cell.angle_alpha   90.00
_cell.angle_beta   90.00
_cell.angle_gamma   90.00
#
_symmetry.space_group_name_H-M   'P 1'
#
loop_
_entity.id
_entity.type
_entity.pdbx_description
1 polymer ?
#
loop_
_entity_poly.entity_id
_entity_poly.type
_entity_poly.pdbx_seq_one_letter_code
_entity_poly.pdbx_strand_id
1 'polypeptide(L)'
;MSSNRNDADSGGLLRRLCTKWRDMPSGRKLYILMTVTLVALMTVVAAGSMWLACNGVRYVANVEDDSLLYRVFAWIIVSMAFIFAVAMIIGQIIIGKFVKRIEQDRLAKEQMSRAMYHGIATPIIDLRDQVEMFRLGYCGKEEMCDFVAKNCESLLRLVKTKSTISMNRGRVSLSKPEALDLSREVRKTTESYLCAAEKRGVVLSLDDIPESLPALAHPERISTIVENLVRNAVKYTPKGGRVKVSLRVAKPGIARRIARRVSRRSTRTGVVLTVSDTGIGISAHDQARMYDEFYRGEDAKKMDAGDGEGLALVHAIAVPFYGGDIKCKSKVGAGTEFTVTLPLRVL
;
A
#
# COMPACT_ATOMS: atom_id res chain seq x y z
N MET A 1 -56.47 25.96 27.08
CA MET A 1 -56.23 25.07 25.91
C MET A 1 -54.98 25.52 25.17
N SER A 2 -53.79 25.31 25.69
CA SER A 2 -52.54 25.64 24.97
C SER A 2 -51.33 24.82 25.47
N SER A 3 -51.49 23.50 25.67
CA SER A 3 -50.37 22.66 26.17
C SER A 3 -50.02 21.43 25.26
N ASN A 4 -50.58 21.33 24.04
CA ASN A 4 -50.47 20.08 23.29
C ASN A 4 -49.81 20.22 21.91
N ARG A 5 -49.05 21.31 21.63
CA ARG A 5 -48.35 21.47 20.32
C ARG A 5 -46.87 21.17 20.36
N ASN A 6 -46.22 21.12 21.51
CA ASN A 6 -44.75 20.89 21.61
C ASN A 6 -44.34 19.42 21.64
N ASP A 7 -45.24 18.50 22.00
CA ASP A 7 -44.88 17.06 22.09
C ASP A 7 -44.92 16.31 20.72
N ALA A 8 -45.65 16.86 19.74
CA ALA A 8 -45.72 16.24 18.41
C ALA A 8 -44.48 16.48 17.56
N ASP A 9 -43.75 17.58 17.81
CA ASP A 9 -42.58 17.96 17.00
C ASP A 9 -41.29 17.26 17.47
N SER A 10 -41.18 16.97 18.77
CA SER A 10 -40.03 16.24 19.36
C SER A 10 -39.96 14.78 18.90
N GLY A 11 -41.10 14.11 18.74
CA GLY A 11 -41.18 12.72 18.23
C GLY A 11 -40.79 12.60 16.75
N GLY A 12 -41.12 13.62 15.94
CA GLY A 12 -40.74 13.72 14.52
C GLY A 12 -39.23 13.95 14.33
N LEU A 13 -38.64 14.80 15.17
CA LEU A 13 -37.21 15.10 15.14
C LEU A 13 -36.37 13.88 15.56
N LEU A 14 -36.77 13.19 16.64
CA LEU A 14 -36.10 11.97 17.11
C LEU A 14 -36.15 10.85 16.07
N ARG A 15 -37.29 10.63 15.40
CA ARG A 15 -37.39 9.64 14.33
C ARG A 15 -36.47 9.98 13.15
N ARG A 16 -36.41 11.25 12.72
CA ARG A 16 -35.50 11.70 11.67
C ARG A 16 -34.02 11.55 12.06
N LEU A 17 -33.67 11.80 13.30
CA LEU A 17 -32.32 11.60 13.82
C LEU A 17 -31.96 10.11 13.88
N CYS A 18 -32.87 9.24 14.32
CA CYS A 18 -32.66 7.79 14.36
C CYS A 18 -32.49 7.18 12.96
N THR A 19 -33.29 7.62 11.97
CA THR A 19 -33.10 7.16 10.57
C THR A 19 -31.77 7.64 10.01
N LYS A 20 -31.46 8.94 10.19
CA LYS A 20 -30.19 9.51 9.74
C LYS A 20 -28.97 8.85 10.43
N TRP A 21 -29.12 8.48 11.70
CA TRP A 21 -28.09 7.68 12.43
C TRP A 21 -27.94 6.28 11.85
N ARG A 22 -29.06 5.56 11.58
CA ARG A 22 -29.03 4.20 11.05
C ARG A 22 -28.33 4.13 9.70
N ASP A 23 -28.55 5.12 8.84
CA ASP A 23 -28.04 5.16 7.47
C ASP A 23 -26.61 5.77 7.39
N MET A 24 -26.06 6.23 8.52
CA MET A 24 -24.74 6.82 8.57
C MET A 24 -23.64 5.73 8.51
N PRO A 25 -22.55 5.94 7.75
CA PRO A 25 -21.40 5.04 7.73
C PRO A 25 -20.86 4.76 9.13
N SER A 26 -20.46 3.52 9.39
CA SER A 26 -19.97 3.06 10.71
C SER A 26 -18.82 3.91 11.25
N GLY A 27 -17.92 4.41 10.38
CA GLY A 27 -16.84 5.33 10.77
C GLY A 27 -17.33 6.67 11.31
N ARG A 28 -18.40 7.24 10.72
CA ARG A 28 -19.03 8.49 11.24
C ARG A 28 -19.76 8.26 12.56
N LYS A 29 -20.43 7.11 12.72
CA LYS A 29 -21.06 6.73 13.99
C LYS A 29 -20.03 6.66 15.12
N LEU A 30 -18.90 5.99 14.87
CA LEU A 30 -17.81 5.87 15.82
C LEU A 30 -17.21 7.25 16.18
N TYR A 31 -17.00 8.11 15.17
CA TYR A 31 -16.52 9.48 15.38
C TYR A 31 -17.44 10.29 16.29
N ILE A 32 -18.77 10.28 16.01
CA ILE A 32 -19.74 11.01 16.81
C ILE A 32 -19.79 10.44 18.23
N LEU A 33 -19.81 9.12 18.38
CA LEU A 33 -19.82 8.47 19.69
C LEU A 33 -18.60 8.83 20.52
N MET A 34 -17.39 8.74 19.94
CA MET A 34 -16.15 9.13 20.61
C MET A 34 -16.11 10.63 20.96
N THR A 35 -16.65 11.48 20.11
CA THR A 35 -16.73 12.92 20.39
C THR A 35 -17.68 13.20 21.54
N VAL A 36 -18.86 12.58 21.56
CA VAL A 36 -19.84 12.71 22.64
C VAL A 36 -19.29 12.19 23.98
N THR A 37 -18.65 11.01 23.98
CA THR A 37 -18.05 10.45 25.20
C THR A 37 -16.90 11.30 25.71
N LEU A 38 -16.07 11.88 24.83
CA LEU A 38 -14.99 12.78 25.22
C LEU A 38 -15.54 14.06 25.84
N VAL A 39 -16.56 14.66 25.22
CA VAL A 39 -17.25 15.86 25.78
C VAL A 39 -17.85 15.58 27.15
N ALA A 40 -18.55 14.45 27.30
CA ALA A 40 -19.15 14.05 28.57
C ALA A 40 -18.08 13.82 29.65
N LEU A 41 -17.00 13.11 29.33
CA LEU A 41 -15.90 12.88 30.28
C LEU A 41 -15.28 14.19 30.77
N MET A 42 -15.08 15.13 29.87
CA MET A 42 -14.45 16.38 30.13
C MET A 42 -15.37 17.34 30.92
N THR A 43 -16.68 17.30 30.69
CA THR A 43 -17.62 18.06 31.52
C THR A 43 -17.63 17.55 32.95
N VAL A 44 -17.54 16.23 33.17
CA VAL A 44 -17.44 15.65 34.53
C VAL A 44 -16.13 16.07 35.22
N VAL A 45 -15.00 16.06 34.50
CA VAL A 45 -13.70 16.48 35.06
C VAL A 45 -13.72 17.99 35.41
N ALA A 46 -14.29 18.81 34.53
CA ALA A 46 -14.43 20.27 34.80
C ALA A 46 -15.34 20.54 36.00
N ALA A 47 -16.47 19.86 36.12
CA ALA A 47 -17.36 19.97 37.26
C ALA A 47 -16.69 19.50 38.57
N GLY A 48 -15.96 18.39 38.52
CA GLY A 48 -15.21 17.84 39.65
C GLY A 48 -14.08 18.76 40.12
N SER A 49 -13.33 19.37 39.19
CA SER A 49 -12.27 20.32 39.52
C SER A 49 -12.83 21.64 40.09
N MET A 50 -13.98 22.11 39.57
CA MET A 50 -14.66 23.27 40.10
C MET A 50 -15.21 23.04 41.52
N TRP A 51 -15.77 21.84 41.78
CA TRP A 51 -16.23 21.45 43.12
C TRP A 51 -15.07 21.36 44.12
N LEU A 52 -13.94 20.75 43.74
CA LEU A 52 -12.70 20.69 44.54
C LEU A 52 -12.13 22.08 44.82
N ALA A 53 -12.11 22.96 43.83
CA ALA A 53 -11.67 24.35 44.01
C ALA A 53 -12.57 25.10 44.98
N CYS A 54 -13.89 25.02 44.84
CA CYS A 54 -14.84 25.68 45.74
C CYS A 54 -14.74 25.14 47.18
N ASN A 55 -14.52 23.85 47.40
CA ASN A 55 -14.35 23.29 48.75
C ASN A 55 -12.97 23.57 49.33
N GLY A 56 -11.90 23.57 48.50
CA GLY A 56 -10.55 23.92 48.96
C GLY A 56 -10.45 25.37 49.44
N VAL A 57 -11.15 26.28 48.78
CA VAL A 57 -11.22 27.71 49.19
C VAL A 57 -11.89 27.89 50.54
N ARG A 58 -12.99 27.16 50.83
CA ARG A 58 -13.62 27.20 52.15
C ARG A 58 -12.70 26.71 53.27
N TYR A 59 -11.74 25.88 52.96
CA TYR A 59 -10.78 25.34 53.93
C TYR A 59 -9.59 26.27 54.18
N VAL A 60 -9.23 27.12 53.20
CA VAL A 60 -8.06 28.02 53.28
C VAL A 60 -8.47 29.47 53.65
N ALA A 61 -9.76 29.79 53.65
CA ALA A 61 -10.27 31.17 53.83
C ALA A 61 -10.18 31.68 55.28
N ASN A 62 -8.95 31.93 55.72
CA ASN A 62 -8.62 32.92 56.68
C ASN A 62 -8.04 34.22 56.02
N VAL A 63 -8.37 34.48 54.75
CA VAL A 63 -7.86 35.64 54.00
C VAL A 63 -8.93 36.68 53.89
N GLU A 64 -8.66 37.88 54.50
CA GLU A 64 -9.57 39.04 54.61
C GLU A 64 -9.87 39.74 53.26
N ASP A 65 -9.23 39.36 52.13
CA ASP A 65 -9.43 39.98 50.80
C ASP A 65 -10.11 39.11 49.82
N ASP A 66 -11.42 39.00 49.80
CA ASP A 66 -12.25 38.23 48.90
C ASP A 66 -12.06 38.60 47.43
N SER A 67 -11.68 39.82 47.11
CA SER A 67 -11.58 40.30 45.71
C SER A 67 -10.41 39.71 44.96
N LEU A 68 -9.27 39.47 45.59
CA LEU A 68 -8.08 38.85 45.00
C LEU A 68 -8.33 37.39 44.73
N LEU A 69 -9.01 36.73 45.64
CA LEU A 69 -9.35 35.31 45.55
C LEU A 69 -10.26 35.02 44.35
N TYR A 70 -11.32 35.83 44.15
CA TYR A 70 -12.22 35.72 43.00
C TYR A 70 -11.50 35.95 41.68
N ARG A 71 -10.54 36.87 41.59
CA ARG A 71 -9.74 37.11 40.37
C ARG A 71 -8.85 35.91 40.03
N VAL A 72 -8.17 35.32 41.00
CA VAL A 72 -7.34 34.11 40.79
C VAL A 72 -8.19 32.95 40.32
N PHE A 73 -9.36 32.71 40.93
CA PHE A 73 -10.26 31.65 40.48
C PHE A 73 -10.80 31.88 39.08
N ALA A 74 -11.18 33.08 38.73
CA ALA A 74 -11.64 33.44 37.40
C ALA A 74 -10.54 33.10 36.34
N TRP A 75 -9.28 33.45 36.64
CA TRP A 75 -8.15 33.12 35.75
C TRP A 75 -7.89 31.63 35.64
N ILE A 76 -8.00 30.86 36.72
CA ILE A 76 -7.87 29.39 36.69
C ILE A 76 -8.97 28.77 35.84
N ILE A 77 -10.21 29.21 35.99
CA ILE A 77 -11.35 28.69 35.20
C ILE A 77 -11.17 29.00 33.70
N VAL A 78 -10.77 30.24 33.36
CA VAL A 78 -10.55 30.63 31.96
C VAL A 78 -9.39 29.86 31.34
N SER A 79 -8.28 29.68 32.06
CA SER A 79 -7.14 28.90 31.55
C SER A 79 -7.47 27.41 31.38
N MET A 80 -8.22 26.80 32.31
CA MET A 80 -8.72 25.43 32.17
C MET A 80 -9.67 25.30 30.99
N ALA A 81 -10.60 26.25 30.79
CA ALA A 81 -11.50 26.24 29.64
C ALA A 81 -10.74 26.35 28.30
N PHE A 82 -9.68 27.19 28.28
CA PHE A 82 -8.83 27.30 27.07
C PHE A 82 -8.05 26.02 26.78
N ILE A 83 -7.39 25.43 27.77
CA ILE A 83 -6.67 24.14 27.62
C ILE A 83 -7.63 23.06 27.14
N PHE A 84 -8.83 23.03 27.69
CA PHE A 84 -9.90 22.13 27.30
C PHE A 84 -10.29 22.30 25.82
N ALA A 85 -10.54 23.53 25.38
CA ALA A 85 -10.89 23.80 23.98
C ALA A 85 -9.79 23.38 23.01
N VAL A 86 -8.52 23.65 23.35
CA VAL A 86 -7.37 23.21 22.54
C VAL A 86 -7.28 21.68 22.48
N ALA A 87 -7.42 20.99 23.61
CA ALA A 87 -7.39 19.51 23.65
C ALA A 87 -8.53 18.91 22.82
N MET A 88 -9.72 19.51 22.86
CA MET A 88 -10.86 19.10 22.02
C MET A 88 -10.57 19.23 20.52
N ILE A 89 -10.02 20.37 20.09
CA ILE A 89 -9.66 20.62 18.69
C ILE A 89 -8.62 19.60 18.23
N ILE A 90 -7.56 19.37 19.01
CA ILE A 90 -6.52 18.39 18.71
C ILE A 90 -7.13 16.97 18.62
N GLY A 91 -7.98 16.60 19.58
CA GLY A 91 -8.68 15.32 19.58
C GLY A 91 -9.52 15.11 18.33
N GLN A 92 -10.29 16.12 17.90
CA GLN A 92 -11.09 16.06 16.67
C GLN A 92 -10.22 15.92 15.43
N ILE A 93 -9.10 16.61 15.33
CA ILE A 93 -8.16 16.49 14.21
C ILE A 93 -7.58 15.08 14.13
N ILE A 94 -7.14 14.51 15.27
CA ILE A 94 -6.56 13.16 15.32
C ILE A 94 -7.60 12.11 14.94
N ILE A 95 -8.79 12.18 15.56
CA ILE A 95 -9.89 11.24 15.28
C ILE A 95 -10.33 11.36 13.82
N GLY A 96 -10.47 12.57 13.28
CA GLY A 96 -10.82 12.80 11.89
C GLY A 96 -9.82 12.19 10.91
N LYS A 97 -8.52 12.34 11.17
CA LYS A 97 -7.46 11.70 10.38
C LYS A 97 -7.51 10.17 10.48
N PHE A 98 -7.77 9.65 11.67
CA PHE A 98 -7.84 8.21 11.90
C PHE A 98 -9.06 7.57 11.21
N VAL A 99 -10.25 8.19 11.33
CA VAL A 99 -11.47 7.74 10.64
C VAL A 99 -11.30 7.80 9.13
N LYS A 100 -10.73 8.88 8.60
CA LYS A 100 -10.47 9.01 7.16
C LYS A 100 -9.52 7.91 6.66
N ARG A 101 -8.52 7.55 7.44
CA ARG A 101 -7.58 6.47 7.12
C ARG A 101 -8.26 5.10 7.10
N ILE A 102 -9.11 4.80 8.10
CA ILE A 102 -9.90 3.56 8.13
C ILE A 102 -10.87 3.48 6.94
N GLU A 103 -11.50 4.59 6.58
CA GLU A 103 -12.45 4.63 5.46
C GLU A 103 -11.73 4.45 4.12
N GLN A 104 -10.55 5.05 3.95
CA GLN A 104 -9.68 4.83 2.80
C GLN A 104 -9.21 3.37 2.70
N ASP A 105 -8.79 2.77 3.81
CA ASP A 105 -8.38 1.36 3.86
C ASP A 105 -9.56 0.42 3.55
N ARG A 106 -10.76 0.76 3.98
CA ARG A 106 -11.98 0.01 3.67
C ARG A 106 -12.34 0.09 2.19
N LEU A 107 -12.37 1.31 1.63
CA LEU A 107 -12.64 1.52 0.21
C LEU A 107 -11.60 0.83 -0.67
N ALA A 108 -10.32 0.91 -0.30
CA ALA A 108 -9.25 0.19 -1.00
C ALA A 108 -9.47 -1.34 -0.96
N LYS A 109 -9.90 -1.90 0.18
CA LYS A 109 -10.24 -3.33 0.29
C LYS A 109 -11.45 -3.72 -0.57
N GLU A 110 -12.49 -2.89 -0.61
CA GLU A 110 -13.69 -3.15 -1.43
C GLU A 110 -13.36 -3.07 -2.92
N GLN A 111 -12.58 -2.07 -3.35
CA GLN A 111 -12.09 -1.94 -4.73
C GLN A 111 -11.20 -3.13 -5.12
N MET A 112 -10.29 -3.51 -4.23
CA MET A 112 -9.43 -4.67 -4.42
C MET A 112 -10.24 -5.97 -4.52
N SER A 113 -11.29 -6.14 -3.71
CA SER A 113 -12.18 -7.30 -3.78
C SER A 113 -12.94 -7.36 -5.12
N ARG A 114 -13.46 -6.23 -5.60
CA ARG A 114 -14.15 -6.15 -6.91
C ARG A 114 -13.21 -6.43 -8.07
N ALA A 115 -12.03 -5.81 -8.08
CA ALA A 115 -11.02 -6.03 -9.13
C ALA A 115 -10.57 -7.50 -9.16
N MET A 116 -10.49 -8.15 -7.98
CA MET A 116 -10.18 -9.56 -7.87
C MET A 116 -11.27 -10.46 -8.43
N TYR A 117 -12.51 -10.17 -8.07
CA TYR A 117 -13.63 -10.95 -8.59
C TYR A 117 -13.64 -10.90 -10.11
N HIS A 118 -13.41 -9.71 -10.67
CA HIS A 118 -13.32 -9.53 -12.11
C HIS A 118 -12.10 -10.23 -12.71
N GLY A 119 -10.93 -10.12 -12.08
CA GLY A 119 -9.69 -10.76 -12.54
C GLY A 119 -9.71 -12.29 -12.49
N ILE A 120 -10.49 -12.90 -11.60
CA ILE A 120 -10.68 -14.36 -11.52
C ILE A 120 -11.86 -14.80 -12.41
N ALA A 121 -12.94 -14.04 -12.43
CA ALA A 121 -14.13 -14.39 -13.18
C ALA A 121 -13.88 -14.41 -14.70
N THR A 122 -13.15 -13.43 -15.23
CA THR A 122 -12.84 -13.35 -16.67
C THR A 122 -12.15 -14.61 -17.19
N PRO A 123 -10.96 -15.03 -16.68
CA PRO A 123 -10.32 -16.24 -17.19
C PRO A 123 -11.12 -17.53 -16.96
N ILE A 124 -11.99 -17.58 -15.95
CA ILE A 124 -12.89 -18.73 -15.74
C ILE A 124 -14.01 -18.75 -16.81
N ILE A 125 -14.59 -17.60 -17.12
CA ILE A 125 -15.59 -17.47 -18.18
C ILE A 125 -14.96 -17.83 -19.53
N ASP A 126 -13.78 -17.29 -19.82
CA ASP A 126 -13.04 -17.57 -21.06
C ASP A 126 -12.71 -19.07 -21.19
N LEU A 127 -12.31 -19.73 -20.09
CA LEU A 127 -12.09 -21.18 -20.06
C LEU A 127 -13.38 -21.95 -20.36
N ARG A 128 -14.49 -21.57 -19.77
CA ARG A 128 -15.79 -22.21 -20.01
C ARG A 128 -16.20 -22.09 -21.49
N ASP A 129 -16.09 -20.89 -22.03
CA ASP A 129 -16.50 -20.61 -23.40
C ASP A 129 -15.58 -21.34 -24.41
N GLN A 130 -14.29 -21.45 -24.13
CA GLN A 130 -13.36 -22.22 -24.95
C GLN A 130 -13.60 -23.73 -24.88
N VAL A 131 -13.97 -24.27 -23.69
CA VAL A 131 -14.39 -25.66 -23.55
C VAL A 131 -15.63 -25.96 -24.40
N GLU A 132 -16.59 -25.03 -24.45
CA GLU A 132 -17.77 -25.19 -25.26
C GLU A 132 -17.45 -25.14 -26.74
N MET A 133 -16.55 -24.24 -27.19
CA MET A 133 -16.04 -24.19 -28.57
C MET A 133 -15.33 -25.50 -28.98
N PHE A 134 -14.56 -26.09 -28.07
CA PHE A 134 -13.92 -27.41 -28.29
C PHE A 134 -14.96 -28.54 -28.42
N ARG A 135 -15.99 -28.55 -27.55
CA ARG A 135 -17.09 -29.53 -27.62
C ARG A 135 -17.87 -29.46 -28.94
N LEU A 136 -18.03 -28.26 -29.47
CA LEU A 136 -18.70 -28.02 -30.76
C LEU A 136 -17.81 -28.26 -31.95
N GLY A 137 -16.52 -28.62 -31.76
CA GLY A 137 -15.57 -28.94 -32.84
C GLY A 137 -14.98 -27.71 -33.56
N TYR A 138 -15.13 -26.51 -33.00
CA TYR A 138 -14.60 -25.26 -33.56
C TYR A 138 -13.13 -24.99 -33.23
N CYS A 139 -12.53 -25.79 -32.33
CA CYS A 139 -11.15 -25.60 -31.87
C CYS A 139 -10.44 -26.94 -31.76
N GLY A 140 -9.16 -26.96 -32.14
CA GLY A 140 -8.31 -28.17 -32.10
C GLY A 140 -7.78 -28.45 -30.69
N LYS A 141 -7.28 -29.70 -30.50
CA LYS A 141 -6.75 -30.15 -29.19
C LYS A 141 -5.53 -29.35 -28.76
N GLU A 142 -4.64 -28.97 -29.68
CA GLU A 142 -3.44 -28.18 -29.38
C GLU A 142 -3.81 -26.73 -28.95
N GLU A 143 -4.72 -26.08 -29.68
CA GLU A 143 -5.24 -24.76 -29.34
C GLU A 143 -5.89 -24.73 -27.95
N MET A 144 -6.66 -25.77 -27.63
CA MET A 144 -7.30 -25.92 -26.32
C MET A 144 -6.25 -26.08 -25.22
N CYS A 145 -5.22 -26.88 -25.40
CA CYS A 145 -4.15 -27.08 -24.43
C CYS A 145 -3.37 -25.79 -24.18
N ASP A 146 -3.01 -25.05 -25.21
CA ASP A 146 -2.30 -23.78 -25.10
C ASP A 146 -3.16 -22.71 -24.38
N PHE A 147 -4.45 -22.66 -24.70
CA PHE A 147 -5.38 -21.74 -24.06
C PHE A 147 -5.55 -22.04 -22.57
N VAL A 148 -5.74 -23.31 -22.21
CA VAL A 148 -5.83 -23.75 -20.80
C VAL A 148 -4.54 -23.43 -20.04
N ALA A 149 -3.37 -23.74 -20.62
CA ALA A 149 -2.08 -23.46 -20.01
C ALA A 149 -1.91 -21.96 -19.73
N LYS A 150 -2.23 -21.10 -20.69
CA LYS A 150 -2.16 -19.63 -20.56
C LYS A 150 -3.09 -19.08 -19.46
N ASN A 151 -4.33 -19.57 -19.38
CA ASN A 151 -5.28 -19.15 -18.38
C ASN A 151 -4.94 -19.65 -16.97
N CYS A 152 -4.46 -20.91 -16.86
CA CYS A 152 -3.96 -21.44 -15.58
C CYS A 152 -2.77 -20.64 -15.06
N GLU A 153 -1.82 -20.26 -15.92
CA GLU A 153 -0.72 -19.37 -15.54
C GLU A 153 -1.20 -18.01 -15.03
N SER A 154 -2.18 -17.41 -15.70
CA SER A 154 -2.78 -16.12 -15.27
C SER A 154 -3.45 -16.23 -13.90
N LEU A 155 -4.24 -17.27 -13.67
CA LEU A 155 -4.86 -17.55 -12.37
C LEU A 155 -3.83 -17.81 -11.26
N LEU A 156 -2.80 -18.59 -11.53
CA LEU A 156 -1.70 -18.83 -10.57
C LEU A 156 -0.95 -17.54 -10.23
N ARG A 157 -0.73 -16.67 -11.20
CA ARG A 157 -0.12 -15.35 -10.95
C ARG A 157 -1.00 -14.50 -10.04
N LEU A 158 -2.30 -14.41 -10.31
CA LEU A 158 -3.26 -13.67 -9.46
C LEU A 158 -3.23 -14.18 -8.02
N VAL A 159 -3.19 -15.48 -7.80
CA VAL A 159 -3.09 -16.10 -6.47
C VAL A 159 -1.76 -15.76 -5.79
N LYS A 160 -0.64 -15.89 -6.51
CA LYS A 160 0.70 -15.57 -5.98
C LYS A 160 0.83 -14.09 -5.61
N THR A 161 0.41 -13.19 -6.48
CA THR A 161 0.45 -11.73 -6.25
C THR A 161 -0.33 -11.34 -5.01
N LYS A 162 -1.52 -11.91 -4.81
CA LYS A 162 -2.33 -11.66 -3.62
C LYS A 162 -1.72 -12.17 -2.32
N SER A 163 -1.19 -13.37 -2.35
CA SER A 163 -0.49 -13.92 -1.19
C SER A 163 0.62 -12.96 -0.76
N THR A 164 1.38 -12.42 -1.70
CA THR A 164 2.50 -11.51 -1.42
C THR A 164 2.05 -10.12 -0.96
N ILE A 165 1.01 -9.54 -1.57
CA ILE A 165 0.48 -8.22 -1.17
C ILE A 165 -0.22 -8.30 0.20
N SER A 166 -1.03 -9.34 0.43
CA SER A 166 -1.70 -9.56 1.72
C SER A 166 -0.69 -9.84 2.84
N MET A 167 0.36 -10.61 2.58
CA MET A 167 1.46 -10.87 3.52
C MET A 167 2.26 -9.59 3.85
N ASN A 168 2.46 -8.69 2.89
CA ASN A 168 3.15 -7.41 3.14
C ASN A 168 2.34 -6.45 4.01
N ARG A 169 1.01 -6.42 3.90
CA ARG A 169 0.15 -5.62 4.79
C ARG A 169 0.08 -6.17 6.21
N GLY A 170 0.28 -7.49 6.40
CA GLY A 170 0.17 -8.18 7.69
C GLY A 170 1.48 -8.39 8.46
N ARG A 171 2.64 -7.92 7.99
CA ARG A 171 3.97 -8.20 8.59
C ARG A 171 4.30 -9.70 8.81
N VAL A 172 3.54 -10.61 8.24
CA VAL A 172 3.77 -12.04 8.42
C VAL A 172 4.48 -12.58 7.18
N SER A 173 5.81 -12.56 7.18
CA SER A 173 6.59 -13.43 6.31
C SER A 173 6.60 -14.81 6.98
N LEU A 174 5.98 -15.80 6.37
CA LEU A 174 6.02 -17.18 6.86
C LEU A 174 7.41 -17.82 6.67
N SER A 175 8.24 -17.29 5.77
CA SER A 175 9.60 -17.74 5.54
C SER A 175 10.61 -16.83 6.25
N LYS A 176 11.65 -17.43 6.86
CA LYS A 176 12.81 -16.70 7.40
C LYS A 176 13.77 -16.37 6.25
N PRO A 177 14.52 -15.23 6.34
CA PRO A 177 15.59 -14.99 5.39
C PRO A 177 16.66 -16.06 5.54
N GLU A 178 17.15 -16.56 4.43
CA GLU A 178 18.20 -17.59 4.37
C GLU A 178 19.43 -17.09 3.62
N ALA A 179 20.55 -17.79 3.74
CA ALA A 179 21.75 -17.52 2.97
C ALA A 179 21.50 -17.88 1.50
N LEU A 180 21.37 -16.87 0.66
CA LEU A 180 21.07 -16.99 -0.76
C LEU A 180 22.19 -16.38 -1.59
N ASP A 181 22.68 -17.09 -2.59
CA ASP A 181 23.53 -16.49 -3.62
C ASP A 181 22.63 -15.72 -4.63
N LEU A 182 22.66 -14.40 -4.46
CA LEU A 182 21.86 -13.49 -5.30
C LEU A 182 22.26 -13.55 -6.79
N SER A 183 23.56 -13.75 -7.08
CA SER A 183 24.04 -13.87 -8.46
C SER A 183 23.42 -15.08 -9.15
N ARG A 184 23.42 -16.21 -8.47
CA ARG A 184 22.82 -17.45 -8.96
C ARG A 184 21.31 -17.31 -9.17
N GLU A 185 20.60 -16.69 -8.20
CA GLU A 185 19.14 -16.53 -8.29
C GLU A 185 18.74 -15.58 -9.41
N VAL A 186 19.46 -14.44 -9.56
CA VAL A 186 19.21 -13.48 -10.66
C VAL A 186 19.48 -14.13 -12.03
N ARG A 187 20.59 -14.89 -12.17
CA ARG A 187 20.90 -15.62 -13.43
C ARG A 187 19.79 -16.61 -13.74
N LYS A 188 19.48 -17.53 -12.82
CA LYS A 188 18.46 -18.56 -12.98
C LYS A 188 17.11 -17.97 -13.40
N THR A 189 16.66 -16.92 -12.71
CA THR A 189 15.38 -16.29 -13.01
C THR A 189 15.41 -15.57 -14.37
N THR A 190 16.50 -14.90 -14.73
CA THR A 190 16.63 -14.21 -16.02
C THR A 190 16.70 -15.20 -17.18
N GLU A 191 17.46 -16.27 -17.02
CA GLU A 191 17.61 -17.34 -18.03
C GLU A 191 16.29 -18.02 -18.37
N SER A 192 15.36 -18.13 -17.42
CA SER A 192 14.02 -18.68 -17.69
C SER A 192 13.21 -17.85 -18.72
N TYR A 193 13.62 -16.60 -18.99
CA TYR A 193 12.99 -15.72 -19.97
C TYR A 193 13.70 -15.69 -21.34
N LEU A 194 14.84 -16.40 -21.53
CA LEU A 194 15.59 -16.41 -22.80
C LEU A 194 14.73 -16.88 -23.97
N CYS A 195 14.03 -18.00 -23.84
CA CYS A 195 13.15 -18.51 -24.88
C CYS A 195 12.01 -17.52 -25.22
N ALA A 196 11.43 -16.87 -24.21
CA ALA A 196 10.39 -15.87 -24.42
C ALA A 196 10.93 -14.61 -25.11
N ALA A 197 12.14 -14.18 -24.79
CA ALA A 197 12.82 -13.06 -25.43
C ALA A 197 13.16 -13.39 -26.88
N GLU A 198 13.70 -14.58 -27.15
CA GLU A 198 14.03 -15.05 -28.49
C GLU A 198 12.80 -15.13 -29.41
N LYS A 199 11.69 -15.72 -28.93
CA LYS A 199 10.42 -15.75 -29.67
C LYS A 199 9.92 -14.36 -30.04
N ARG A 200 10.24 -13.34 -29.26
CA ARG A 200 9.90 -11.92 -29.53
C ARG A 200 10.97 -11.17 -30.35
N GLY A 201 12.09 -11.83 -30.65
CA GLY A 201 13.22 -11.22 -31.33
C GLY A 201 13.93 -10.14 -30.49
N VAL A 202 13.95 -10.30 -29.17
CA VAL A 202 14.59 -9.39 -28.21
C VAL A 202 15.86 -10.04 -27.68
N VAL A 203 16.97 -9.29 -27.66
CA VAL A 203 18.24 -9.75 -27.10
C VAL A 203 18.23 -9.53 -25.59
N LEU A 204 18.22 -10.61 -24.82
CA LEU A 204 18.31 -10.58 -23.34
C LEU A 204 19.74 -10.93 -22.92
N SER A 205 20.39 -10.06 -22.17
CA SER A 205 21.78 -10.22 -21.70
C SER A 205 21.91 -10.03 -20.20
N LEU A 206 22.87 -10.73 -19.61
CA LEU A 206 23.31 -10.61 -18.22
C LEU A 206 24.63 -9.81 -18.22
N ASP A 207 24.62 -8.58 -17.75
CA ASP A 207 25.76 -7.66 -17.73
C ASP A 207 26.13 -7.37 -16.28
N ASP A 208 27.44 -7.33 -15.96
CA ASP A 208 27.97 -6.89 -14.65
C ASP A 208 27.29 -7.61 -13.45
N ILE A 209 27.23 -8.95 -13.53
CA ILE A 209 26.79 -9.80 -12.43
C ILE A 209 28.01 -10.49 -11.82
N PRO A 210 28.29 -10.29 -10.51
CA PRO A 210 29.38 -10.98 -9.83
C PRO A 210 29.27 -12.49 -9.99
N GLU A 211 30.38 -13.21 -9.88
CA GLU A 211 30.38 -14.69 -9.91
C GLU A 211 29.51 -15.24 -8.78
N SER A 212 29.65 -14.69 -7.57
CA SER A 212 28.83 -15.01 -6.41
C SER A 212 28.58 -13.76 -5.57
N LEU A 213 27.37 -13.63 -5.03
CA LEU A 213 27.00 -12.56 -4.10
C LEU A 213 26.08 -13.11 -3.00
N PRO A 214 26.66 -13.79 -1.98
CA PRO A 214 25.89 -14.37 -0.90
C PRO A 214 25.31 -13.28 0.01
N ALA A 215 24.01 -13.37 0.32
CA ALA A 215 23.32 -12.44 1.20
C ALA A 215 22.18 -13.12 1.95
N LEU A 216 21.76 -12.54 3.07
CA LEU A 216 20.54 -12.97 3.77
C LEU A 216 19.33 -12.35 3.08
N ALA A 217 18.55 -13.18 2.41
CA ALA A 217 17.36 -12.76 1.66
C ALA A 217 16.26 -13.84 1.67
N HIS A 218 15.09 -13.50 1.15
CA HIS A 218 14.00 -14.45 0.90
C HIS A 218 14.02 -14.81 -0.59
N PRO A 219 14.34 -16.04 -0.98
CA PRO A 219 14.49 -16.43 -2.39
C PRO A 219 13.29 -16.07 -3.24
N GLU A 220 12.08 -16.40 -2.77
CA GLU A 220 10.83 -16.14 -3.48
C GLU A 220 10.60 -14.65 -3.78
N ARG A 221 11.05 -13.75 -2.87
CA ARG A 221 10.89 -12.31 -3.05
C ARG A 221 11.89 -11.74 -4.02
N ILE A 222 13.13 -12.25 -3.99
CA ILE A 222 14.16 -11.86 -4.95
C ILE A 222 13.75 -12.32 -6.35
N SER A 223 13.36 -13.59 -6.51
CA SER A 223 12.85 -14.12 -7.80
C SER A 223 11.67 -13.30 -8.29
N THR A 224 10.71 -12.96 -7.42
CA THR A 224 9.54 -12.14 -7.79
C THR A 224 9.93 -10.76 -8.31
N ILE A 225 10.91 -10.07 -7.70
CA ILE A 225 11.41 -8.79 -8.20
C ILE A 225 12.01 -8.93 -9.59
N VAL A 226 12.94 -9.90 -9.76
CA VAL A 226 13.63 -10.15 -11.04
C VAL A 226 12.63 -10.52 -12.13
N GLU A 227 11.76 -11.48 -11.84
CA GLU A 227 10.73 -11.97 -12.77
C GLU A 227 9.86 -10.83 -13.32
N ASN A 228 9.32 -9.98 -12.44
CA ASN A 228 8.44 -8.89 -12.86
C ASN A 228 9.17 -7.83 -13.69
N LEU A 229 10.40 -7.49 -13.33
CA LEU A 229 11.19 -6.50 -14.08
C LEU A 229 11.62 -7.05 -15.44
N VAL A 230 12.15 -8.28 -15.50
CA VAL A 230 12.60 -8.91 -16.75
C VAL A 230 11.42 -9.18 -17.69
N ARG A 231 10.32 -9.71 -17.16
CA ARG A 231 9.08 -9.93 -17.94
C ARG A 231 8.58 -8.63 -18.56
N ASN A 232 8.53 -7.54 -17.79
CA ASN A 232 8.11 -6.25 -18.31
C ASN A 232 9.07 -5.73 -19.38
N ALA A 233 10.38 -5.81 -19.14
CA ALA A 233 11.40 -5.40 -20.11
C ALA A 233 11.27 -6.17 -21.44
N VAL A 234 11.19 -7.51 -21.40
CA VAL A 234 11.00 -8.35 -22.60
C VAL A 234 9.67 -8.05 -23.28
N LYS A 235 8.61 -7.83 -22.51
CA LYS A 235 7.27 -7.57 -23.03
C LYS A 235 7.16 -6.26 -23.79
N TYR A 236 7.74 -5.18 -23.24
CA TYR A 236 7.61 -3.83 -23.79
C TYR A 236 8.77 -3.41 -24.71
N THR A 237 9.69 -4.32 -24.99
CA THR A 237 10.76 -4.11 -25.97
C THR A 237 10.30 -4.64 -27.35
N PRO A 238 10.34 -3.82 -28.40
CA PRO A 238 10.03 -4.26 -29.76
C PRO A 238 11.11 -5.21 -30.30
N LYS A 239 10.75 -5.93 -31.37
CA LYS A 239 11.66 -6.82 -32.09
C LYS A 239 12.97 -6.08 -32.50
N GLY A 240 14.10 -6.72 -32.27
CA GLY A 240 15.44 -6.13 -32.49
C GLY A 240 15.97 -5.32 -31.32
N GLY A 241 15.15 -5.09 -30.29
CA GLY A 241 15.59 -4.39 -29.09
C GLY A 241 16.40 -5.26 -28.12
N ARG A 242 16.87 -4.64 -27.04
CA ARG A 242 17.76 -5.27 -26.05
C ARG A 242 17.24 -5.07 -24.64
N VAL A 243 17.46 -6.09 -23.81
CA VAL A 243 17.22 -6.06 -22.37
C VAL A 243 18.51 -6.47 -21.66
N LYS A 244 18.93 -5.67 -20.67
CA LYS A 244 20.13 -5.93 -19.88
C LYS A 244 19.78 -6.04 -18.42
N VAL A 245 20.30 -7.07 -17.74
CA VAL A 245 20.16 -7.27 -16.31
C VAL A 245 21.52 -7.22 -15.65
N SER A 246 21.69 -6.40 -14.63
CA SER A 246 22.93 -6.28 -13.87
C SER A 246 22.68 -6.33 -12.36
N LEU A 247 23.68 -6.84 -11.63
CA LEU A 247 23.65 -6.96 -10.17
C LEU A 247 24.97 -6.50 -9.59
N ARG A 248 24.95 -5.62 -8.60
CA ARG A 248 26.18 -5.12 -7.97
C ARG A 248 25.97 -4.76 -6.50
N VAL A 249 27.07 -4.70 -5.77
CA VAL A 249 27.07 -4.13 -4.42
C VAL A 249 26.96 -2.61 -4.51
N ALA A 250 26.10 -2.01 -3.73
CA ALA A 250 25.93 -0.55 -3.72
C ALA A 250 27.16 0.15 -3.18
N LYS A 251 27.52 1.29 -3.78
CA LYS A 251 28.57 2.15 -3.25
C LYS A 251 28.24 2.59 -1.80
N PRO A 252 29.22 2.74 -0.91
CA PRO A 252 28.98 3.00 0.52
C PRO A 252 28.06 4.18 0.83
N GLY A 253 28.07 5.24 0.00
CA GLY A 253 27.20 6.41 0.15
C GLY A 253 25.71 6.13 -0.07
N ILE A 254 25.37 5.27 -1.02
CA ILE A 254 23.99 4.86 -1.33
C ILE A 254 23.48 3.92 -0.24
N ALA A 255 24.26 2.91 0.13
CA ALA A 255 23.96 1.98 1.20
C ALA A 255 23.69 2.70 2.53
N ARG A 256 24.53 3.68 2.90
CA ARG A 256 24.37 4.48 4.13
C ARG A 256 23.09 5.32 4.12
N ARG A 257 22.70 5.91 2.97
CA ARG A 257 21.49 6.73 2.84
C ARG A 257 20.22 5.90 3.03
N ILE A 258 20.19 4.68 2.49
CA ILE A 258 19.06 3.74 2.62
C ILE A 258 19.03 3.14 4.02
N ALA A 259 20.17 2.70 4.55
CA ALA A 259 20.27 2.14 5.90
C ALA A 259 19.81 3.12 7.00
N ARG A 260 20.04 4.43 6.85
CA ARG A 260 19.54 5.46 7.78
C ARG A 260 18.01 5.53 7.87
N ARG A 261 17.29 5.16 6.80
CA ARG A 261 15.82 5.10 6.82
C ARG A 261 15.28 3.89 7.60
N VAL A 262 16.06 2.81 7.68
CA VAL A 262 15.64 1.55 8.32
C VAL A 262 16.12 1.46 9.77
N SER A 263 17.38 1.80 10.06
CA SER A 263 17.94 1.79 11.43
C SER A 263 19.29 2.53 11.48
N ARG A 264 19.54 3.30 12.53
CA ARG A 264 20.83 3.98 12.78
C ARG A 264 22.02 3.02 13.00
N ARG A 265 21.77 1.74 13.28
CA ARG A 265 22.79 0.70 13.56
C ARG A 265 22.92 -0.36 12.47
N SER A 266 22.38 -0.15 11.27
CA SER A 266 22.42 -1.18 10.24
C SER A 266 23.80 -1.29 9.61
N THR A 267 24.43 -2.45 9.75
CA THR A 267 25.64 -2.89 9.03
C THR A 267 25.31 -3.45 7.65
N ARG A 268 24.09 -3.21 7.15
CA ARG A 268 23.63 -3.77 5.89
C ARG A 268 24.32 -3.08 4.71
N THR A 269 24.85 -3.91 3.84
CA THR A 269 25.39 -3.50 2.55
C THR A 269 24.24 -3.40 1.56
N GLY A 270 24.20 -2.37 0.73
CA GLY A 270 23.18 -2.28 -0.30
C GLY A 270 23.53 -3.20 -1.48
N VAL A 271 22.52 -3.86 -2.02
CA VAL A 271 22.60 -4.58 -3.31
C VAL A 271 21.76 -3.83 -4.32
N VAL A 272 22.27 -3.65 -5.52
CA VAL A 272 21.61 -2.92 -6.61
C VAL A 272 21.37 -3.88 -7.76
N LEU A 273 20.10 -4.13 -8.06
CA LEU A 273 19.63 -4.80 -9.26
C LEU A 273 19.19 -3.74 -10.27
N THR A 274 19.70 -3.81 -11.49
CA THR A 274 19.26 -2.93 -12.59
C THR A 274 18.76 -3.76 -13.75
N VAL A 275 17.58 -3.41 -14.27
CA VAL A 275 17.03 -3.96 -15.51
C VAL A 275 16.78 -2.78 -16.43
N SER A 276 17.44 -2.81 -17.60
CA SER A 276 17.35 -1.77 -18.63
C SER A 276 16.88 -2.36 -19.94
N ASP A 277 15.97 -1.67 -20.61
CA ASP A 277 15.43 -2.06 -21.90
C ASP A 277 15.50 -0.90 -22.91
N THR A 278 15.46 -1.25 -24.20
CA THR A 278 15.32 -0.30 -25.31
C THR A 278 13.88 -0.28 -25.85
N GLY A 279 12.92 -0.39 -24.95
CA GLY A 279 11.50 -0.51 -25.25
C GLY A 279 10.80 0.81 -25.53
N ILE A 280 9.48 0.78 -25.50
CA ILE A 280 8.61 1.94 -25.77
C ILE A 280 8.80 3.10 -24.78
N GLY A 281 9.38 2.83 -23.61
CA GLY A 281 9.50 3.79 -22.53
C GLY A 281 8.15 4.04 -21.80
N ILE A 282 8.20 4.90 -20.79
CA ILE A 282 7.07 5.26 -19.92
C ILE A 282 6.94 6.78 -19.89
N SER A 283 5.75 7.31 -20.14
CA SER A 283 5.48 8.75 -20.08
C SER A 283 5.64 9.30 -18.65
N ALA A 284 5.93 10.58 -18.48
CA ALA A 284 6.03 11.21 -17.17
C ALA A 284 4.73 11.09 -16.35
N HIS A 285 3.59 11.16 -17.02
CA HIS A 285 2.27 10.95 -16.42
C HIS A 285 2.13 9.52 -15.86
N ASP A 286 2.52 8.51 -16.64
CA ASP A 286 2.42 7.11 -16.23
C ASP A 286 3.45 6.75 -15.15
N GLN A 287 4.64 7.35 -15.17
CA GLN A 287 5.67 7.16 -14.13
C GLN A 287 5.16 7.57 -12.73
N ALA A 288 4.30 8.57 -12.63
CA ALA A 288 3.72 9.00 -11.35
C ALA A 288 2.77 7.96 -10.73
N ARG A 289 2.21 7.06 -11.56
CA ARG A 289 1.19 6.09 -11.16
C ARG A 289 1.58 4.64 -11.38
N MET A 290 2.75 4.37 -11.96
CA MET A 290 3.18 3.02 -12.36
C MET A 290 3.29 2.01 -11.21
N TYR A 291 3.31 2.48 -9.96
CA TYR A 291 3.30 1.64 -8.75
C TYR A 291 1.90 1.47 -8.14
N ASP A 292 0.88 2.13 -8.70
CA ASP A 292 -0.50 1.91 -8.28
C ASP A 292 -0.95 0.51 -8.71
N GLU A 293 -1.64 -0.21 -7.84
CA GLU A 293 -2.20 -1.54 -8.14
C GLU A 293 -3.17 -1.42 -9.34
N PHE A 294 -3.05 -2.32 -10.32
CA PHE A 294 -3.88 -2.40 -11.53
C PHE A 294 -3.73 -1.21 -12.50
N TYR A 295 -2.79 -0.31 -12.25
CA TYR A 295 -2.57 0.78 -13.18
C TYR A 295 -1.85 0.31 -14.44
N ARG A 296 -2.32 0.77 -15.60
CA ARG A 296 -1.71 0.55 -16.91
C ARG A 296 -1.72 1.85 -17.70
N GLY A 297 -0.55 2.28 -18.19
CA GLY A 297 -0.43 3.40 -19.09
C GLY A 297 -1.13 3.12 -20.43
N GLU A 298 -1.51 4.18 -21.13
CA GLU A 298 -2.26 4.07 -22.40
C GLU A 298 -1.53 3.26 -23.47
N ASP A 299 -0.22 3.43 -23.61
CA ASP A 299 0.56 2.68 -24.60
C ASP A 299 0.75 1.21 -24.20
N ALA A 300 0.80 0.93 -22.90
CA ALA A 300 0.83 -0.44 -22.39
C ALA A 300 -0.50 -1.18 -22.61
N LYS A 301 -1.62 -0.48 -22.62
CA LYS A 301 -2.95 -1.06 -22.92
C LYS A 301 -3.05 -1.52 -24.37
N LYS A 302 -2.38 -0.83 -25.30
CA LYS A 302 -2.39 -1.17 -26.75
C LYS A 302 -1.58 -2.39 -27.09
N MET A 303 -0.56 -2.73 -26.28
CA MET A 303 0.43 -3.75 -26.63
C MET A 303 0.13 -5.18 -26.16
N ASP A 304 -0.86 -5.45 -25.33
CA ASP A 304 -1.31 -6.78 -24.90
C ASP A 304 -1.72 -6.84 -23.42
N ALA A 305 -2.48 -7.88 -23.08
CA ALA A 305 -3.03 -8.09 -21.75
C ALA A 305 -1.95 -8.27 -20.69
N GLY A 306 -1.98 -7.44 -19.65
CA GLY A 306 -1.21 -7.58 -18.42
C GLY A 306 -1.98 -6.94 -17.30
N ASP A 307 -1.86 -7.48 -16.09
CA ASP A 307 -2.75 -7.19 -14.97
C ASP A 307 -2.46 -5.87 -14.25
N GLY A 308 -1.37 -5.14 -14.63
CA GLY A 308 -0.97 -3.90 -13.95
C GLY A 308 -0.43 -4.09 -12.53
N GLU A 309 -0.16 -5.33 -12.11
CA GLU A 309 0.23 -5.67 -10.73
C GLU A 309 1.74 -5.78 -10.52
N GLY A 310 2.51 -6.06 -11.60
CA GLY A 310 3.92 -6.42 -11.49
C GLY A 310 4.81 -5.36 -10.84
N LEU A 311 4.67 -4.08 -11.23
CA LEU A 311 5.46 -2.99 -10.66
C LEU A 311 5.00 -2.61 -9.25
N ALA A 312 3.71 -2.69 -8.97
CA ALA A 312 3.17 -2.52 -7.61
C ALA A 312 3.75 -3.57 -6.65
N LEU A 313 3.88 -4.82 -7.10
CA LEU A 313 4.47 -5.90 -6.33
C LEU A 313 5.97 -5.70 -6.09
N VAL A 314 6.73 -5.30 -7.13
CA VAL A 314 8.15 -4.93 -6.97
C VAL A 314 8.32 -3.81 -5.96
N HIS A 315 7.50 -2.76 -6.03
CA HIS A 315 7.52 -1.67 -5.08
C HIS A 315 7.19 -2.13 -3.65
N ALA A 316 6.14 -2.95 -3.48
CA ALA A 316 5.74 -3.48 -2.19
C ALA A 316 6.82 -4.36 -1.53
N ILE A 317 7.59 -5.11 -2.32
CA ILE A 317 8.70 -5.91 -1.80
C ILE A 317 9.92 -5.03 -1.53
N ALA A 318 10.33 -4.20 -2.48
CA ALA A 318 11.57 -3.44 -2.37
C ALA A 318 11.51 -2.38 -1.27
N VAL A 319 10.40 -1.61 -1.18
CA VAL A 319 10.31 -0.43 -0.32
C VAL A 319 9.75 -0.75 1.07
N PRO A 320 8.46 -1.13 1.27
CA PRO A 320 7.94 -1.35 2.62
C PRO A 320 8.47 -2.62 3.29
N PHE A 321 8.80 -3.68 2.53
CA PHE A 321 9.28 -4.92 3.12
C PHE A 321 10.78 -4.89 3.42
N TYR A 322 11.64 -4.63 2.42
CA TYR A 322 13.09 -4.58 2.62
C TYR A 322 13.59 -3.23 3.14
N GLY A 323 12.79 -2.16 3.06
CA GLY A 323 13.23 -0.80 3.39
C GLY A 323 14.21 -0.23 2.36
N GLY A 324 14.15 -0.75 1.13
CA GLY A 324 14.98 -0.36 0.02
C GLY A 324 14.46 0.86 -0.76
N ASP A 325 14.86 0.95 -2.01
CA ASP A 325 14.46 2.02 -2.93
C ASP A 325 14.28 1.46 -4.35
N ILE A 326 13.36 2.02 -5.11
CA ILE A 326 13.18 1.73 -6.52
C ILE A 326 13.18 3.03 -7.30
N LYS A 327 13.97 3.08 -8.37
CA LYS A 327 14.06 4.21 -9.27
C LYS A 327 13.75 3.79 -10.70
N CYS A 328 13.03 4.62 -11.41
CA CYS A 328 12.75 4.49 -12.82
C CYS A 328 13.38 5.66 -13.55
N LYS A 329 14.14 5.37 -14.59
CA LYS A 329 14.55 6.33 -15.62
C LYS A 329 13.96 5.87 -16.93
N SER A 330 13.07 6.64 -17.50
CA SER A 330 12.41 6.28 -18.75
C SER A 330 12.07 7.50 -19.58
N LYS A 331 12.14 7.32 -20.88
CA LYS A 331 11.71 8.30 -21.89
C LYS A 331 10.99 7.55 -23.00
N VAL A 332 9.82 8.04 -23.40
CA VAL A 332 9.05 7.46 -24.50
C VAL A 332 9.93 7.33 -25.75
N GLY A 333 9.95 6.15 -26.33
CA GLY A 333 10.74 5.79 -27.51
C GLY A 333 12.23 5.53 -27.25
N ALA A 334 12.73 5.69 -26.02
CA ALA A 334 14.15 5.47 -25.68
C ALA A 334 14.40 4.31 -24.71
N GLY A 335 13.32 3.69 -24.19
CA GLY A 335 13.39 2.58 -23.25
C GLY A 335 13.25 2.97 -21.79
N THR A 336 13.48 1.99 -20.91
CA THR A 336 13.31 2.13 -19.47
C THR A 336 14.47 1.48 -18.71
N GLU A 337 14.91 2.12 -17.63
CA GLU A 337 15.85 1.58 -16.65
C GLU A 337 15.21 1.57 -15.27
N PHE A 338 14.98 0.38 -14.72
CA PHE A 338 14.61 0.19 -13.32
C PHE A 338 15.85 -0.13 -12.50
N THR A 339 16.05 0.60 -11.41
CA THR A 339 17.12 0.35 -10.43
C THR A 339 16.50 0.08 -9.07
N VAL A 340 16.59 -1.15 -8.60
CA VAL A 340 16.12 -1.59 -7.27
C VAL A 340 17.31 -1.69 -6.34
N THR A 341 17.26 -0.99 -5.21
CA THR A 341 18.30 -1.04 -4.19
C THR A 341 17.75 -1.67 -2.92
N LEU A 342 18.33 -2.80 -2.52
CA LEU A 342 17.91 -3.56 -1.34
C LEU A 342 18.98 -3.50 -0.25
N PRO A 343 18.64 -3.09 1.00
CA PRO A 343 19.57 -3.10 2.13
C PRO A 343 19.69 -4.52 2.71
N LEU A 344 20.37 -5.39 2.01
CA LEU A 344 20.61 -6.78 2.43
C LEU A 344 21.90 -6.90 3.22
N ARG A 345 22.01 -7.92 4.08
CA ARG A 345 23.25 -8.32 4.71
C ARG A 345 23.99 -9.25 3.73
N VAL A 346 25.03 -8.73 3.09
CA VAL A 346 25.99 -9.52 2.31
C VAL A 346 26.85 -10.31 3.30
N LEU A 347 27.10 -11.58 2.99
CA LEU A 347 27.79 -12.54 3.85
C LEU A 347 29.28 -12.63 3.51
#